data_4758892ca7be0807d0662d98419d3da5
#
_entry.id   4758892ca7be0807d0662d98419d3da5
#
_cell.length_a   1.000
_cell.length_b   1.000
_cell.length_c   1.000
_cell.angle_alpha   90.00
_cell.angle_beta   90.00
_cell.angle_gamma   90.00
#
_symmetry.space_group_name_H-M   'P 1'
#
loop_
_entity.id
_entity.type
_entity.pdbx_description
1 polymer ?
#
loop_
_entity_poly.entity_id
_entity_poly.type
_entity_poly.pdbx_seq_one_letter_code
_entity_poly.pdbx_strand_id
1 'polypeptide(L)'
;MGFTHFDEDGNAIMVDVSDKEITKRTAYARGTIQVNHEIIEHIKNNTIEKGDVLGVARIAGIMAAKKTSDMIPLCHILMITNVTVDFEIDEENNQIHAFATVKCKGKTGVEMEALHAVSVTLLTIYDMCKRSEERRVGKECRSRW
;
A
#
# COMPACT_ATOMS: atom_id res chain seq x y z
N MET A 1 12.41 19.52 -17.49
CA MET A 1 11.01 19.16 -17.23
C MET A 1 10.62 19.64 -15.83
N GLY A 2 9.65 20.54 -15.72
CA GLY A 2 9.22 21.10 -14.44
C GLY A 2 8.31 20.14 -13.67
N PHE A 3 8.23 20.35 -12.36
CA PHE A 3 7.27 19.61 -11.53
C PHE A 3 5.86 20.12 -11.80
N THR A 4 4.91 19.19 -12.01
CA THR A 4 3.54 19.53 -12.38
C THR A 4 2.63 19.87 -11.19
N HIS A 5 3.08 19.60 -9.96
CA HIS A 5 2.33 19.83 -8.73
C HIS A 5 2.63 21.17 -8.05
N PHE A 6 3.25 22.09 -8.78
CA PHE A 6 3.57 23.44 -8.28
C PHE A 6 3.08 24.50 -9.26
N ASP A 7 2.55 25.59 -8.73
CA ASP A 7 2.22 26.76 -9.54
C ASP A 7 3.46 27.60 -9.83
N GLU A 8 3.27 28.74 -10.52
CA GLU A 8 4.37 29.65 -10.90
C GLU A 8 5.07 30.24 -9.67
N ASP A 9 4.38 30.35 -8.54
CA ASP A 9 4.90 30.88 -7.29
C ASP A 9 5.50 29.81 -6.37
N GLY A 10 5.54 28.54 -6.81
CA GLY A 10 6.09 27.43 -6.05
C GLY A 10 5.15 26.80 -5.04
N ASN A 11 3.87 27.18 -5.02
CA ASN A 11 2.88 26.58 -4.15
C ASN A 11 2.40 25.24 -4.69
N ALA A 12 2.16 24.27 -3.80
CA ALA A 12 1.64 22.97 -4.20
C ALA A 12 0.22 23.10 -4.72
N ILE A 13 -0.04 22.52 -5.87
CA ILE A 13 -1.36 22.52 -6.49
C ILE A 13 -1.73 21.13 -6.99
N MET A 14 -3.03 20.87 -7.05
CA MET A 14 -3.56 19.71 -7.72
C MET A 14 -3.62 20.00 -9.23
N VAL A 15 -3.10 19.07 -10.04
CA VAL A 15 -3.07 19.23 -11.49
C VAL A 15 -4.50 19.26 -12.05
N ASP A 16 -4.80 20.22 -12.93
CA ASP A 16 -6.09 20.25 -13.63
C ASP A 16 -6.07 19.22 -14.77
N VAL A 17 -6.98 18.26 -14.71
CA VAL A 17 -7.12 17.19 -15.71
C VAL A 17 -8.44 17.28 -16.47
N SER A 18 -9.14 18.42 -16.40
CA SER A 18 -10.47 18.59 -17.02
C SER A 18 -10.47 18.35 -18.53
N ASP A 19 -9.37 18.66 -19.23
CA ASP A 19 -9.25 18.49 -20.67
C ASP A 19 -8.75 17.11 -21.11
N LYS A 20 -8.42 16.23 -20.16
CA LYS A 20 -7.98 14.89 -20.50
C LYS A 20 -9.16 13.97 -20.76
N GLU A 21 -8.94 13.01 -21.65
CA GLU A 21 -9.93 11.97 -21.93
C GLU A 21 -9.97 10.93 -20.82
N ILE A 22 -11.15 10.36 -20.60
CA ILE A 22 -11.33 9.23 -19.70
C ILE A 22 -10.85 7.97 -20.40
N THR A 23 -9.86 7.31 -19.83
CA THR A 23 -9.30 6.05 -20.35
C THR A 23 -9.25 5.00 -19.28
N LYS A 24 -9.15 3.74 -19.69
CA LYS A 24 -8.86 2.63 -18.78
C LYS A 24 -7.39 2.69 -18.37
N ARG A 25 -7.13 2.61 -17.07
CA ARG A 25 -5.78 2.68 -16.54
C ARG A 25 -5.56 1.56 -15.55
N THR A 26 -4.34 1.02 -15.55
CA THR A 26 -3.93 -0.04 -14.64
C THR A 26 -2.57 0.31 -14.06
N ALA A 27 -2.42 0.14 -12.76
CA ALA A 27 -1.13 0.29 -12.09
C ALA A 27 -0.82 -0.96 -11.28
N TYR A 28 0.45 -1.28 -11.21
CA TYR A 28 0.98 -2.39 -10.41
C TYR A 28 1.98 -1.82 -9.42
N ALA A 29 1.85 -2.23 -8.17
CA ALA A 29 2.81 -1.87 -7.13
C ALA A 29 3.26 -3.11 -6.39
N ARG A 30 4.47 -3.05 -5.88
CA ARG A 30 5.06 -4.13 -5.11
C ARG A 30 5.73 -3.54 -3.88
N GLY A 31 5.65 -4.27 -2.78
CA GLY A 31 6.39 -3.94 -1.57
C GLY A 31 6.80 -5.20 -0.83
N THR A 32 7.74 -5.06 0.08
CA THR A 32 8.29 -6.18 0.82
C THR A 32 8.43 -5.80 2.29
N ILE A 33 8.06 -6.71 3.17
CA ILE A 33 8.33 -6.60 4.59
C ILE A 33 9.32 -7.70 5.00
N GLN A 34 10.35 -7.29 5.73
CA GLN A 34 11.31 -8.21 6.33
C GLN A 34 10.75 -8.65 7.68
N VAL A 35 10.64 -9.94 7.89
CA VAL A 35 10.17 -10.53 9.15
C VAL A 35 11.19 -11.56 9.63
N ASN A 36 10.94 -12.18 10.78
CA ASN A 36 11.79 -13.27 11.23
C ASN A 36 11.17 -14.63 10.81
N HIS A 37 11.97 -15.68 10.92
CA HIS A 37 11.54 -17.03 10.54
C HIS A 37 10.31 -17.49 11.36
N GLU A 38 10.26 -17.16 12.64
CA GLU A 38 9.15 -17.53 13.52
C GLU A 38 7.82 -16.94 13.01
N ILE A 39 7.83 -15.69 12.56
CA ILE A 39 6.64 -15.04 12.00
C ILE A 39 6.21 -15.75 10.71
N ILE A 40 7.15 -16.12 9.85
CA ILE A 40 6.84 -16.89 8.64
C ILE A 40 6.10 -18.19 9.00
N GLU A 41 6.62 -18.94 9.96
CA GLU A 41 6.01 -20.19 10.39
C GLU A 41 4.60 -19.98 10.95
N HIS A 42 4.41 -18.96 11.78
CA HIS A 42 3.10 -18.63 12.34
C HIS A 42 2.08 -18.23 11.26
N ILE A 43 2.51 -17.48 10.27
CA ILE A 43 1.63 -17.08 9.16
C ILE A 43 1.24 -18.29 8.34
N LYS A 44 2.19 -19.16 8.01
CA LYS A 44 1.93 -20.39 7.24
C LYS A 44 0.97 -21.33 7.98
N ASN A 45 1.09 -21.43 9.28
CA ASN A 45 0.29 -22.31 10.12
C ASN A 45 -0.99 -21.63 10.64
N ASN A 46 -1.20 -20.36 10.29
CA ASN A 46 -2.32 -19.54 10.75
C ASN A 46 -2.44 -19.50 12.28
N THR A 47 -1.32 -19.34 12.96
CA THR A 47 -1.21 -19.34 14.43
C THR A 47 -0.85 -17.98 15.03
N ILE A 48 -0.94 -16.91 14.27
CA ILE A 48 -0.81 -15.55 14.79
C ILE A 48 -1.99 -15.26 15.71
N GLU A 49 -1.70 -14.74 16.91
CA GLU A 49 -2.71 -14.48 17.94
C GLU A 49 -3.86 -13.58 17.45
N LYS A 50 -3.54 -12.57 16.64
CA LYS A 50 -4.54 -11.63 16.11
C LYS A 50 -5.37 -12.19 14.94
N GLY A 51 -5.07 -13.39 14.44
CA GLY A 51 -5.86 -14.06 13.42
C GLY A 51 -5.19 -14.17 12.05
N ASP A 52 -5.99 -14.20 10.99
CA ASP A 52 -5.54 -14.35 9.59
C ASP A 52 -4.84 -13.08 9.09
N VAL A 53 -3.53 -13.05 9.21
CA VAL A 53 -2.71 -11.87 8.90
C VAL A 53 -2.86 -11.45 7.44
N LEU A 54 -2.67 -12.38 6.51
CA LEU A 54 -2.68 -12.02 5.08
C LEU A 54 -4.09 -11.67 4.60
N GLY A 55 -5.12 -12.33 5.12
CA GLY A 55 -6.50 -12.00 4.81
C GLY A 55 -6.88 -10.59 5.27
N VAL A 56 -6.54 -10.25 6.50
CA VAL A 56 -6.81 -8.90 7.05
C VAL A 56 -6.00 -7.84 6.31
N ALA A 57 -4.73 -8.11 6.04
CA ALA A 57 -3.87 -7.20 5.31
C ALA A 57 -4.37 -6.93 3.88
N ARG A 58 -4.88 -7.97 3.21
CA ARG A 58 -5.49 -7.83 1.88
C ARG A 58 -6.66 -6.85 1.91
N ILE A 59 -7.57 -7.02 2.84
CA ILE A 59 -8.74 -6.13 2.97
C ILE A 59 -8.28 -4.70 3.28
N ALA A 60 -7.32 -4.53 4.18
CA ALA A 60 -6.79 -3.21 4.51
C ALA A 60 -6.19 -2.52 3.28
N GLY A 61 -5.45 -3.26 2.44
CA GLY A 61 -4.89 -2.74 1.20
C GLY A 61 -5.96 -2.32 0.20
N ILE A 62 -6.99 -3.13 0.04
CA ILE A 62 -8.12 -2.79 -0.83
C ILE A 62 -8.81 -1.51 -0.33
N MET A 63 -9.07 -1.42 0.97
CA MET A 63 -9.68 -0.22 1.55
C MET A 63 -8.79 1.01 1.37
N ALA A 64 -7.48 0.86 1.51
CA ALA A 64 -6.53 1.96 1.31
C ALA A 64 -6.59 2.49 -0.13
N ALA A 65 -6.61 1.60 -1.12
CA ALA A 65 -6.76 2.03 -2.52
C ALA A 65 -8.03 2.86 -2.72
N LYS A 66 -9.13 2.45 -2.11
CA LYS A 66 -10.42 3.15 -2.21
C LYS A 66 -10.45 4.49 -1.47
N LYS A 67 -9.52 4.73 -0.55
CA LYS A 67 -9.44 5.93 0.28
C LYS A 67 -8.22 6.81 -0.04
N THR A 68 -7.53 6.54 -1.12
CA THR A 68 -6.27 7.23 -1.43
C THR A 68 -6.43 8.75 -1.52
N SER A 69 -7.47 9.23 -2.19
CA SER A 69 -7.71 10.67 -2.31
C SER A 69 -8.02 11.35 -0.97
N ASP A 70 -8.51 10.61 0.02
CA ASP A 70 -8.74 11.13 1.36
C ASP A 70 -7.44 11.31 2.15
N MET A 71 -6.40 10.57 1.79
CA MET A 71 -5.13 10.53 2.52
C MET A 71 -4.00 11.28 1.83
N ILE A 72 -3.98 11.28 0.52
CA ILE A 72 -2.94 11.92 -0.29
C ILE A 72 -3.50 13.22 -0.88
N PRO A 73 -3.05 14.38 -0.39
CA PRO A 73 -3.77 15.66 -0.60
C PRO A 73 -3.99 16.05 -2.05
N LEU A 74 -3.02 15.79 -2.92
CA LEU A 74 -3.08 16.27 -4.31
C LEU A 74 -3.51 15.19 -5.30
N CYS A 75 -3.99 14.03 -4.81
CA CYS A 75 -4.53 12.98 -5.65
C CYS A 75 -5.99 13.28 -6.05
N HIS A 76 -6.28 13.00 -7.32
CA HIS A 76 -7.64 13.11 -7.83
C HIS A 76 -8.49 11.93 -7.35
N ILE A 77 -9.78 12.17 -7.19
CA ILE A 77 -10.74 11.09 -6.94
C ILE A 77 -10.92 10.31 -8.23
N LEU A 78 -10.67 9.01 -8.19
CA LEU A 78 -10.77 8.14 -9.36
C LEU A 78 -11.85 7.09 -9.16
N MET A 79 -12.51 6.74 -10.27
CA MET A 79 -13.45 5.62 -10.29
C MET A 79 -12.67 4.32 -10.43
N ILE A 80 -12.37 3.69 -9.30
CA ILE A 80 -11.69 2.41 -9.24
C ILE A 80 -12.66 1.32 -9.68
N THR A 81 -12.24 0.48 -10.63
CA THR A 81 -13.05 -0.62 -11.13
C THR A 81 -12.62 -1.96 -10.56
N ASN A 82 -11.36 -2.08 -10.11
CA ASN A 82 -10.86 -3.31 -9.50
C ASN A 82 -9.61 -3.03 -8.67
N VAL A 83 -9.50 -3.73 -7.56
CA VAL A 83 -8.28 -3.77 -6.73
C VAL A 83 -8.02 -5.23 -6.36
N THR A 84 -6.82 -5.71 -6.65
CA THR A 84 -6.36 -7.02 -6.17
C THR A 84 -5.08 -6.85 -5.37
N VAL A 85 -4.97 -7.61 -4.29
CA VAL A 85 -3.76 -7.68 -3.46
C VAL A 85 -3.39 -9.14 -3.32
N ASP A 86 -2.18 -9.48 -3.73
CA ASP A 86 -1.66 -10.83 -3.66
C ASP A 86 -0.35 -10.85 -2.87
N PHE A 87 0.04 -12.05 -2.42
CA PHE A 87 1.21 -12.23 -1.58
C PHE A 87 2.10 -13.34 -2.10
N GLU A 88 3.38 -13.21 -1.79
CA GLU A 88 4.37 -14.27 -1.96
C GLU A 88 5.21 -14.33 -0.67
N ILE A 89 5.29 -15.51 -0.07
CA ILE A 89 6.12 -15.73 1.12
C ILE A 89 7.46 -16.28 0.65
N ASP A 90 8.52 -15.54 0.93
CA ASP A 90 9.89 -15.94 0.68
C ASP A 90 10.50 -16.47 1.99
N GLU A 91 10.43 -17.78 2.19
CA GLU A 91 10.92 -18.42 3.40
C GLU A 91 12.43 -18.33 3.54
N GLU A 92 13.15 -18.40 2.43
CA GLU A 92 14.60 -18.36 2.41
C GLU A 92 15.16 -17.04 2.92
N ASN A 93 14.53 -15.93 2.55
CA ASN A 93 14.95 -14.59 2.93
C ASN A 93 14.13 -13.98 4.07
N ASN A 94 13.17 -14.71 4.63
CA ASN A 94 12.27 -14.24 5.67
C ASN A 94 11.55 -12.95 5.26
N GLN A 95 10.98 -12.96 4.08
CA GLN A 95 10.28 -11.80 3.53
C GLN A 95 8.86 -12.17 3.11
N ILE A 96 7.99 -11.18 3.15
CA ILE A 96 6.66 -11.27 2.57
C ILE A 96 6.55 -10.16 1.53
N HIS A 97 6.27 -10.53 0.29
CA HIS A 97 6.04 -9.60 -0.79
C HIS A 97 4.54 -9.40 -0.97
N ALA A 98 4.13 -8.15 -1.08
CA ALA A 98 2.75 -7.79 -1.41
C ALA A 98 2.73 -7.16 -2.80
N PHE A 99 1.73 -7.53 -3.59
CA PHE A 99 1.52 -7.04 -4.95
C PHE A 99 0.12 -6.47 -5.05
N ALA A 100 0.00 -5.23 -5.49
CA ALA A 100 -1.29 -4.61 -5.71
C ALA A 100 -1.46 -4.29 -7.19
N THR A 101 -2.63 -4.61 -7.71
CA THR A 101 -3.06 -4.22 -9.05
C THR A 101 -4.32 -3.40 -8.89
N VAL A 102 -4.31 -2.17 -9.39
CA VAL A 102 -5.46 -1.27 -9.33
C VAL A 102 -5.84 -0.86 -10.75
N LYS A 103 -7.13 -0.98 -11.05
CA LYS A 103 -7.69 -0.58 -12.34
C LYS A 103 -8.71 0.52 -12.12
N CYS A 104 -8.74 1.48 -13.01
CA CYS A 104 -9.72 2.55 -12.98
C CYS A 104 -10.10 3.00 -14.40
N LYS A 105 -11.18 3.77 -14.43
CA LYS A 105 -11.52 4.61 -15.59
C LYS A 105 -11.36 6.05 -15.14
N GLY A 106 -10.45 6.79 -15.75
CA GLY A 106 -10.20 8.13 -15.30
C GLY A 106 -9.31 8.94 -16.23
N LYS A 107 -9.01 10.14 -15.79
CA LYS A 107 -8.25 11.13 -16.53
C LYS A 107 -6.78 11.18 -16.13
N THR A 108 -6.40 10.43 -15.10
CA THR A 108 -5.03 10.38 -14.59
C THR A 108 -4.68 8.96 -14.20
N GLY A 109 -3.41 8.72 -13.94
CA GLY A 109 -2.92 7.41 -13.52
C GLY A 109 -3.42 7.01 -12.13
N VAL A 110 -3.30 5.73 -11.83
CA VAL A 110 -3.79 5.11 -10.60
C VAL A 110 -2.64 4.55 -9.76
N GLU A 111 -1.43 5.08 -9.98
CA GLU A 111 -0.21 4.64 -9.29
C GLU A 111 -0.27 4.85 -7.78
N MET A 112 -0.81 5.99 -7.34
CA MET A 112 -0.88 6.31 -5.91
C MET A 112 -1.82 5.35 -5.18
N GLU A 113 -2.90 4.95 -5.81
CA GLU A 113 -3.81 3.95 -5.26
C GLU A 113 -3.12 2.60 -5.08
N ALA A 114 -2.33 2.18 -6.05
CA ALA A 114 -1.58 0.93 -5.97
C ALA A 114 -0.48 0.99 -4.91
N LEU A 115 0.28 2.08 -4.86
CA LEU A 115 1.33 2.29 -3.85
C LEU A 115 0.74 2.38 -2.44
N HIS A 116 -0.37 3.08 -2.27
CA HIS A 116 -1.05 3.19 -0.99
C HIS A 116 -1.58 1.83 -0.53
N ALA A 117 -2.17 1.06 -1.45
CA ALA A 117 -2.63 -0.29 -1.16
C ALA A 117 -1.50 -1.17 -0.60
N VAL A 118 -0.35 -1.22 -1.29
CA VAL A 118 0.81 -2.00 -0.84
C VAL A 118 1.31 -1.50 0.52
N SER A 119 1.42 -0.20 0.69
CA SER A 119 1.93 0.39 1.94
C SER A 119 1.07 0.02 3.14
N VAL A 120 -0.24 0.14 3.03
CA VAL A 120 -1.16 -0.19 4.12
C VAL A 120 -1.25 -1.70 4.34
N THR A 121 -1.15 -2.49 3.28
CA THR A 121 -1.05 -3.95 3.39
C THR A 121 0.14 -4.36 4.24
N LEU A 122 1.32 -3.83 3.95
CA LEU A 122 2.54 -4.14 4.71
C LEU A 122 2.48 -3.60 6.13
N LEU A 123 1.93 -2.41 6.32
CA LEU A 123 1.73 -1.83 7.64
C LEU A 123 0.81 -2.70 8.50
N THR A 124 -0.23 -3.28 7.91
CA THR A 124 -1.15 -4.17 8.59
C THR A 124 -0.47 -5.49 8.99
N ILE A 125 0.36 -6.05 8.11
CA ILE A 125 1.17 -7.23 8.45
C ILE A 125 2.06 -6.92 9.66
N TYR A 126 2.74 -5.78 9.64
CA TYR A 126 3.58 -5.35 10.77
C TYR A 126 2.76 -5.25 12.05
N ASP A 127 1.62 -4.57 12.02
CA ASP A 127 0.77 -4.39 13.20
C ASP A 127 0.31 -5.72 13.79
N MET A 128 -0.08 -6.67 12.94
CA MET A 128 -0.59 -7.95 13.39
C MET A 128 0.50 -8.89 13.90
N CYS A 129 1.72 -8.73 13.46
CA CYS A 129 2.84 -9.62 13.79
C CYS A 129 3.77 -9.06 14.86
N LYS A 130 3.70 -7.78 15.18
CA LYS A 130 4.59 -7.17 16.17
C LYS A 130 4.30 -7.69 17.59
N ARG A 131 5.36 -7.81 18.38
CA ARG A 131 5.30 -8.18 19.78
C ARG A 131 5.61 -6.99 20.68
N SER A 132 5.40 -7.14 21.98
CA SER A 132 5.67 -6.08 22.98
C SER A 132 7.11 -5.57 22.91
N GLU A 133 8.09 -6.46 22.70
CA GLU A 133 9.49 -6.12 22.56
C GLU A 133 9.77 -5.29 21.33
N GLU A 134 9.10 -5.58 20.24
CA GLU A 134 9.21 -4.84 18.98
C GLU A 134 8.62 -3.44 19.11
N ARG A 135 7.61 -3.26 19.94
CA ARG A 135 7.08 -1.92 20.26
C ARG A 135 8.13 -1.02 20.89
N ARG A 136 9.03 -1.57 21.70
CA ARG A 136 10.15 -0.80 22.26
C ARG A 136 11.07 -0.31 21.16
N VAL A 137 11.36 -1.15 20.19
CA VAL A 137 12.16 -0.79 19.02
C VAL A 137 11.45 0.29 18.22
N GLY A 138 10.15 0.19 18.04
CA GLY A 138 9.33 1.20 17.38
C GLY A 138 9.33 2.54 18.11
N LYS A 139 9.35 2.55 19.45
CA LYS A 139 9.45 3.78 20.24
C LYS A 139 10.76 4.51 20.03
N GLU A 140 11.80 3.84 19.62
CA GLU A 140 13.09 4.44 19.29
C GLU A 140 13.12 4.99 17.87
N CYS A 141 11.99 5.06 17.20
CA CYS A 141 11.81 5.56 15.84
C CYS A 141 12.70 4.85 14.81
N ARG A 142 12.95 3.57 15.01
CA ARG A 142 13.66 2.73 14.07
C ARG A 142 12.67 1.91 13.28
N SER A 143 11.95 2.55 12.38
CA SER A 143 11.12 1.82 11.42
C SER A 143 12.06 1.15 10.42
N ARG A 144 12.05 -0.16 10.40
CA ARG A 144 12.72 -0.95 9.39
C ARG A 144 11.64 -1.64 8.56
N TRP A 145 11.46 -1.10 7.42
CA TRP A 145 10.62 -1.69 6.38
C TRP A 145 11.47 -2.46 5.42
#